data_ae766424fa0cf6e2b0730f4fedf87918
#
_entry.id   ae766424fa0cf6e2b0730f4fedf87918
#
_cell.length_a   1.000
_cell.length_b   1.000
_cell.length_c   1.000
_cell.angle_alpha   90.00
_cell.angle_beta   90.00
_cell.angle_gamma   90.00
#
_symmetry.space_group_name_H-M   'P 1'
#
loop_
_entity.id
_entity.type
_entity.pdbx_description
1 polymer ?
#
loop_
_entity_poly.entity_id
_entity_poly.type
_entity_poly.pdbx_seq_one_letter_code
_entity_poly.pdbx_strand_id
1 'polypeptide(L)'
;MLRMSLLATLAFSLYQSAAQAQMSHHQHASEAACEEVELRCASKVTPAFASDGTLWLAWMAGGQISVASSKDNGRSFSTPVQVTREKLKLDWGPDARPQIVVEKNGGIALAFSIFRDKAFNGQVLATRSIDGGQSFAELQPITADNESQRFAALGLDADGSVFAAWIDKRNRVPAQQEGKKYEGAGLFFSSSKDGGAVYAEARLASDNTCECCRLGLAFAGPGHPVVVFRNIFDGGVRDHAVMTFADPATPGEVRRVSNDDWQISACPHHGPSLSISPAGAYHVAWYTNGKGRKGLFYARSQDEGRTFSDPIPLGRADRNPTRPYVLTGPHGAAMVWKEFDGEKTSVNAMTSHDEGKSWSTPVTIATTTDTSDHPLLVSDGQKTYLSWMTKADGYRLLPIGDGS
;
A
#
# COMPACT_ATOMS: atom_id res chain seq x y z
N MET A 1 -76.11 24.22 24.86
CA MET A 1 -75.96 22.83 24.39
C MET A 1 -74.71 22.78 23.52
N LEU A 2 -73.70 22.14 24.02
CA LEU A 2 -72.36 22.06 23.41
C LEU A 2 -72.36 21.03 22.30
N ARG A 3 -71.76 21.32 21.14
CA ARG A 3 -71.27 20.33 20.20
C ARG A 3 -69.80 20.56 19.93
N MET A 4 -68.98 19.72 20.46
CA MET A 4 -67.55 19.58 20.15
C MET A 4 -67.40 18.95 18.77
N SER A 5 -66.64 19.59 17.91
CA SER A 5 -66.14 19.02 16.65
C SER A 5 -64.65 18.68 16.82
N LEU A 6 -64.35 17.39 16.77
CA LEU A 6 -62.99 16.86 16.72
C LEU A 6 -62.44 17.12 15.29
N LEU A 7 -61.35 17.89 15.22
CA LEU A 7 -60.46 17.91 14.04
C LEU A 7 -59.36 16.88 14.23
N ALA A 8 -59.39 15.84 13.43
CA ALA A 8 -58.32 14.86 13.32
C ALA A 8 -57.21 15.42 12.41
N THR A 9 -56.06 15.77 12.97
CA THR A 9 -54.84 16.11 12.23
C THR A 9 -54.12 14.82 11.86
N LEU A 10 -54.15 14.45 10.56
CA LEU A 10 -53.26 13.42 10.00
C LEU A 10 -51.83 13.97 9.90
N ALA A 11 -50.96 13.46 10.74
CA ALA A 11 -49.53 13.65 10.60
C ALA A 11 -48.99 12.66 9.56
N PHE A 12 -48.62 13.18 8.39
CA PHE A 12 -47.84 12.43 7.40
C PHE A 12 -46.40 12.38 7.89
N SER A 13 -46.00 11.28 8.49
CA SER A 13 -44.58 11.01 8.75
C SER A 13 -43.91 10.54 7.46
N LEU A 14 -43.17 11.44 6.84
CA LEU A 14 -42.20 11.11 5.79
C LEU A 14 -41.07 10.27 6.40
N TYR A 15 -41.09 8.99 6.18
CA TYR A 15 -39.93 8.12 6.40
C TYR A 15 -38.87 8.47 5.35
N GLN A 16 -37.93 9.31 5.73
CA GLN A 16 -36.66 9.39 5.03
C GLN A 16 -35.84 8.18 5.45
N SER A 17 -35.80 7.16 4.61
CA SER A 17 -34.84 6.09 4.70
C SER A 17 -33.48 6.63 4.27
N ALA A 18 -32.74 7.17 5.23
CA ALA A 18 -31.32 7.36 5.08
C ALA A 18 -30.69 5.95 4.97
N ALA A 19 -30.30 5.56 3.77
CA ALA A 19 -29.43 4.43 3.57
C ALA A 19 -28.06 4.80 4.19
N GLN A 20 -27.92 4.58 5.48
CA GLN A 20 -26.61 4.54 6.13
C GLN A 20 -25.89 3.33 5.53
N ALA A 21 -24.88 3.62 4.69
CA ALA A 21 -23.87 2.64 4.38
C ALA A 21 -23.16 2.30 5.69
N GLN A 22 -23.66 1.30 6.38
CA GLN A 22 -22.95 0.64 7.47
C GLN A 22 -21.67 0.08 6.88
N MET A 23 -20.56 0.79 7.10
CA MET A 23 -19.26 0.13 7.12
C MET A 23 -19.34 -0.85 8.28
N SER A 24 -19.56 -2.13 7.96
CA SER A 24 -19.39 -3.20 8.92
C SER A 24 -17.92 -3.20 9.33
N HIS A 25 -17.61 -2.53 10.44
CA HIS A 25 -16.49 -2.93 11.26
C HIS A 25 -16.81 -4.37 11.65
N HIS A 26 -16.21 -5.33 10.97
CA HIS A 26 -16.13 -6.67 11.49
C HIS A 26 -15.44 -6.52 12.84
N GLN A 27 -16.24 -6.57 13.91
CA GLN A 27 -15.74 -6.84 15.24
C GLN A 27 -15.19 -8.27 15.15
N HIS A 28 -13.90 -8.37 14.88
CA HIS A 28 -13.18 -9.61 15.13
C HIS A 28 -13.35 -9.87 16.62
N ALA A 29 -14.04 -10.98 16.94
CA ALA A 29 -14.03 -11.52 18.28
C ALA A 29 -12.58 -11.51 18.75
N SER A 30 -12.32 -11.00 19.95
CA SER A 30 -11.00 -10.93 20.55
C SER A 30 -10.50 -12.34 20.86
N GLU A 31 -10.06 -13.06 19.83
CA GLU A 31 -9.11 -14.13 20.05
C GLU A 31 -7.84 -13.45 20.61
N ALA A 32 -7.28 -14.04 21.69
CA ALA A 32 -6.09 -13.51 22.32
C ALA A 32 -5.06 -13.18 21.23
N ALA A 33 -4.74 -11.90 21.09
CA ALA A 33 -3.81 -11.46 20.07
C ALA A 33 -2.50 -12.23 20.28
N CYS A 34 -1.96 -12.82 19.21
CA CYS A 34 -0.68 -13.48 19.26
C CYS A 34 0.36 -12.44 19.70
N GLU A 35 0.83 -12.50 20.94
CA GLU A 35 1.78 -11.53 21.51
C GLU A 35 3.24 -11.83 21.16
N GLU A 36 3.49 -12.95 20.51
CA GLU A 36 4.80 -13.38 20.10
C GLU A 36 5.28 -12.61 18.86
N VAL A 37 6.59 -12.35 18.82
CA VAL A 37 7.23 -11.59 17.71
C VAL A 37 7.55 -12.46 16.49
N GLU A 38 7.25 -13.73 16.56
CA GLU A 38 7.52 -14.72 15.53
C GLU A 38 6.71 -14.49 14.25
N LEU A 39 7.25 -14.96 13.13
CA LEU A 39 6.61 -14.84 11.82
C LEU A 39 5.19 -15.44 11.80
N ARG A 40 4.93 -16.54 12.53
CA ARG A 40 3.60 -17.15 12.65
C ARG A 40 2.53 -16.22 13.23
N CYS A 41 2.94 -15.21 14.01
CA CYS A 41 2.08 -14.18 14.59
C CYS A 41 2.01 -12.91 13.74
N ALA A 42 2.64 -12.89 12.57
CA ALA A 42 2.71 -11.70 11.75
C ALA A 42 1.32 -11.28 11.21
N SER A 43 1.00 -10.02 11.36
CA SER A 43 -0.20 -9.42 10.77
C SER A 43 0.07 -8.80 9.39
N LYS A 44 1.29 -8.35 9.15
CA LYS A 44 1.76 -7.74 7.91
C LYS A 44 3.17 -8.23 7.61
N VAL A 45 3.39 -8.72 6.40
CA VAL A 45 4.69 -9.22 5.93
C VAL A 45 5.06 -8.56 4.63
N THR A 46 6.24 -7.96 4.54
CA THR A 46 6.76 -7.34 3.32
C THR A 46 8.01 -8.09 2.89
N PRO A 47 8.01 -8.70 1.68
CA PRO A 47 9.15 -9.42 1.13
C PRO A 47 10.08 -8.48 0.34
N ALA A 48 11.36 -8.81 0.29
CA ALA A 48 12.33 -8.27 -0.64
C ALA A 48 13.38 -9.34 -0.98
N PHE A 49 13.76 -9.45 -2.25
CA PHE A 49 14.92 -10.26 -2.64
C PHE A 49 16.18 -9.40 -2.67
N ALA A 50 17.24 -9.91 -2.10
CA ALA A 50 18.58 -9.41 -2.32
C ALA A 50 19.09 -9.86 -3.71
N SER A 51 20.12 -9.21 -4.24
CA SER A 51 20.70 -9.53 -5.54
C SER A 51 21.37 -10.92 -5.62
N ASP A 52 21.67 -11.53 -4.48
CA ASP A 52 22.20 -12.89 -4.35
C ASP A 52 21.09 -13.97 -4.29
N GLY A 53 19.82 -13.58 -4.44
CA GLY A 53 18.67 -14.48 -4.36
C GLY A 53 18.20 -14.77 -2.94
N THR A 54 18.77 -14.15 -1.90
CA THR A 54 18.28 -14.27 -0.52
C THR A 54 16.95 -13.53 -0.38
N LEU A 55 15.90 -14.23 0.04
CA LEU A 55 14.63 -13.62 0.41
C LEU A 55 14.71 -13.02 1.81
N TRP A 56 14.37 -11.76 1.95
CA TRP A 56 14.18 -11.07 3.21
C TRP A 56 12.70 -10.81 3.47
N LEU A 57 12.30 -10.97 4.72
CA LEU A 57 10.98 -10.59 5.20
C LEU A 57 11.13 -9.55 6.31
N ALA A 58 10.31 -8.51 6.26
CA ALA A 58 10.05 -7.63 7.39
C ALA A 58 8.59 -7.79 7.81
N TRP A 59 8.31 -7.94 9.10
CA TRP A 59 6.94 -8.15 9.57
C TRP A 59 6.61 -7.45 10.88
N MET A 60 5.32 -7.31 11.11
CA MET A 60 4.72 -6.76 12.32
C MET A 60 4.08 -7.88 13.14
N ALA A 61 4.57 -8.08 14.36
CA ALA A 61 3.99 -9.03 15.32
C ALA A 61 4.25 -8.57 16.75
N GLY A 62 3.35 -8.82 17.68
CA GLY A 62 3.54 -8.52 19.10
C GLY A 62 3.85 -7.05 19.45
N GLY A 63 3.51 -6.11 18.58
CA GLY A 63 3.86 -4.69 18.73
C GLY A 63 5.32 -4.36 18.34
N GLN A 64 6.01 -5.25 17.64
CA GLN A 64 7.39 -5.09 17.21
C GLN A 64 7.55 -5.33 15.71
N ILE A 65 8.67 -4.84 15.18
CA ILE A 65 9.14 -5.14 13.82
C ILE A 65 10.29 -6.14 13.94
N SER A 66 10.22 -7.19 13.14
CA SER A 66 11.26 -8.20 13.03
C SER A 66 11.61 -8.45 11.56
N VAL A 67 12.80 -8.96 11.32
CA VAL A 67 13.27 -9.42 10.00
C VAL A 67 13.85 -10.82 10.09
N ALA A 68 13.79 -11.55 9.01
CA ALA A 68 14.52 -12.79 8.82
C ALA A 68 14.83 -13.00 7.33
N SER A 69 15.81 -13.83 7.04
CA SER A 69 16.19 -14.20 5.69
C SER A 69 15.97 -15.69 5.39
N SER A 70 15.78 -15.98 4.13
CA SER A 70 15.65 -17.36 3.61
C SER A 70 16.51 -17.51 2.36
N LYS A 71 17.27 -18.62 2.28
CA LYS A 71 18.08 -19.00 1.13
C LYS A 71 17.46 -20.14 0.30
N ASP A 72 16.28 -20.59 0.67
CA ASP A 72 15.57 -21.71 0.09
C ASP A 72 14.15 -21.37 -0.37
N ASN A 73 13.95 -20.12 -0.78
CA ASN A 73 12.67 -19.58 -1.27
C ASN A 73 11.54 -19.72 -0.24
N GLY A 74 11.83 -19.35 1.02
CA GLY A 74 10.83 -19.26 2.09
C GLY A 74 10.46 -20.61 2.72
N ARG A 75 11.20 -21.70 2.45
CA ARG A 75 10.97 -22.99 3.11
C ARG A 75 11.48 -23.01 4.54
N SER A 76 12.59 -22.33 4.77
CA SER A 76 13.14 -22.09 6.11
C SER A 76 13.64 -20.66 6.24
N PHE A 77 13.67 -20.15 7.46
CA PHE A 77 14.12 -18.81 7.77
C PHE A 77 15.22 -18.82 8.84
N SER A 78 16.09 -17.83 8.77
CA SER A 78 17.05 -17.55 9.86
C SER A 78 16.31 -17.24 11.16
N THR A 79 17.05 -17.29 12.29
CA THR A 79 16.53 -16.74 13.54
C THR A 79 16.11 -15.30 13.32
N PRO A 80 14.87 -14.91 13.72
CA PRO A 80 14.42 -13.54 13.58
C PRO A 80 15.28 -12.54 14.35
N VAL A 81 15.56 -11.41 13.72
CA VAL A 81 16.21 -10.27 14.36
C VAL A 81 15.14 -9.21 14.63
N GLN A 82 15.03 -8.81 15.89
CA GLN A 82 14.12 -7.75 16.32
C GLN A 82 14.72 -6.39 15.97
N VAL A 83 14.04 -5.66 15.09
CA VAL A 83 14.42 -4.30 14.68
C VAL A 83 14.06 -3.29 15.78
N THR A 84 12.92 -3.51 16.44
CA THR A 84 12.46 -2.67 17.56
C THR A 84 12.74 -3.38 18.87
N ARG A 85 13.45 -2.71 19.78
CA ARG A 85 13.82 -3.28 21.10
C ARG A 85 12.64 -3.34 22.06
N GLU A 86 11.65 -2.46 21.86
CA GLU A 86 10.47 -2.32 22.71
C GLU A 86 9.19 -2.48 21.92
N LYS A 87 8.09 -2.79 22.60
CA LYS A 87 6.75 -2.78 22.00
C LYS A 87 6.36 -1.36 21.66
N LEU A 88 6.04 -1.12 20.40
CA LEU A 88 5.59 0.17 19.87
C LEU A 88 4.09 0.11 19.53
N LYS A 89 3.45 1.27 19.51
CA LYS A 89 2.10 1.41 18.94
C LYS A 89 2.18 1.44 17.42
N LEU A 90 2.47 0.30 16.81
CA LEU A 90 2.59 0.20 15.36
C LEU A 90 1.31 0.64 14.67
N ASP A 91 1.42 1.29 13.51
CA ASP A 91 0.28 1.57 12.65
C ASP A 91 -0.17 0.25 11.98
N TRP A 92 -1.23 -0.32 12.51
CA TRP A 92 -1.83 -1.57 12.04
C TRP A 92 -2.92 -1.36 10.98
N GLY A 93 -3.09 -0.13 10.49
CA GLY A 93 -4.09 0.21 9.46
C GLY A 93 -3.99 -0.71 8.24
N PRO A 94 -5.09 -0.90 7.49
CA PRO A 94 -5.14 -1.89 6.40
C PRO A 94 -4.05 -1.72 5.34
N ASP A 95 -3.64 -0.50 5.05
CA ASP A 95 -2.62 -0.18 4.04
C ASP A 95 -1.22 0.10 4.65
N ALA A 96 -1.09 0.10 5.98
CA ALA A 96 0.19 0.28 6.66
C ALA A 96 0.95 -1.05 6.74
N ARG A 97 2.25 -1.01 6.49
CA ARG A 97 3.17 -2.15 6.60
C ARG A 97 4.62 -1.68 6.71
N PRO A 98 5.53 -2.49 7.27
CA PRO A 98 6.94 -2.18 7.18
C PRO A 98 7.39 -2.20 5.72
N GLN A 99 8.23 -1.25 5.36
CA GLN A 99 8.90 -1.21 4.07
C GLN A 99 10.32 -1.72 4.24
N ILE A 100 10.81 -2.50 3.29
CA ILE A 100 12.17 -3.06 3.31
C ILE A 100 12.78 -2.94 1.92
N VAL A 101 14.01 -2.47 1.86
CA VAL A 101 14.86 -2.51 0.67
C VAL A 101 16.22 -3.09 1.05
N VAL A 102 16.79 -3.89 0.15
CA VAL A 102 18.05 -4.61 0.37
C VAL A 102 19.05 -4.18 -0.68
N GLU A 103 20.15 -3.57 -0.24
CA GLU A 103 21.23 -3.10 -1.11
C GLU A 103 22.09 -4.27 -1.62
N LYS A 104 22.78 -4.06 -2.75
CA LYS A 104 23.69 -5.07 -3.33
C LYS A 104 24.85 -5.47 -2.41
N ASN A 105 25.27 -4.58 -1.53
CA ASN A 105 26.32 -4.80 -0.54
C ASN A 105 25.83 -5.51 0.74
N GLY A 106 24.53 -5.87 0.81
CA GLY A 106 23.89 -6.52 1.96
C GLY A 106 23.35 -5.54 3.00
N GLY A 107 23.43 -4.22 2.76
CA GLY A 107 22.75 -3.21 3.58
C GLY A 107 21.23 -3.37 3.48
N ILE A 108 20.51 -3.07 4.57
CA ILE A 108 19.03 -3.17 4.62
C ILE A 108 18.49 -1.88 5.19
N ALA A 109 17.64 -1.18 4.45
CA ALA A 109 16.87 -0.06 4.97
C ALA A 109 15.42 -0.47 5.24
N LEU A 110 14.89 0.02 6.35
CA LEU A 110 13.52 -0.21 6.80
C LEU A 110 12.83 1.12 7.13
N ALA A 111 11.54 1.19 6.82
CA ALA A 111 10.66 2.25 7.34
C ALA A 111 9.30 1.68 7.70
N PHE A 112 8.71 2.21 8.76
CA PHE A 112 7.37 1.84 9.22
C PHE A 112 6.75 2.98 10.01
N SER A 113 5.42 2.92 10.21
CA SER A 113 4.69 3.95 10.95
C SER A 113 4.27 3.45 12.32
N ILE A 114 4.31 4.36 13.30
CA ILE A 114 3.75 4.17 14.65
C ILE A 114 2.68 5.22 14.92
N PHE A 115 1.81 4.99 15.89
CA PHE A 115 0.94 6.01 16.47
C PHE A 115 1.55 6.58 17.74
N ARG A 116 1.76 7.88 17.78
CA ARG A 116 2.35 8.60 18.92
C ARG A 116 1.36 8.79 20.07
N ASP A 117 0.08 8.88 19.74
CA ASP A 117 -0.97 9.21 20.70
C ASP A 117 -2.29 8.45 20.44
N LYS A 118 -3.30 8.76 21.26
CA LYS A 118 -4.65 8.18 21.14
C LYS A 118 -5.49 8.80 20.01
N ALA A 119 -5.06 9.92 19.44
CA ALA A 119 -5.70 10.56 18.27
C ALA A 119 -5.19 9.97 16.95
N PHE A 120 -4.39 8.91 17.01
CA PHE A 120 -3.79 8.21 15.87
C PHE A 120 -2.89 9.10 15.01
N ASN A 121 -2.20 10.08 15.64
CA ASN A 121 -1.15 10.82 14.96
C ASN A 121 0.03 9.91 14.68
N GLY A 122 0.28 9.68 13.41
CA GLY A 122 1.35 8.78 12.96
C GLY A 122 2.73 9.44 12.98
N GLN A 123 3.76 8.61 13.03
CA GLN A 123 5.14 8.98 12.77
C GLN A 123 5.81 7.89 11.96
N VAL A 124 6.47 8.26 10.88
CA VAL A 124 7.31 7.33 10.11
C VAL A 124 8.69 7.28 10.76
N LEU A 125 9.09 6.07 11.14
CA LEU A 125 10.42 5.76 11.64
C LEU A 125 11.21 5.01 10.58
N ALA A 126 12.49 5.28 10.49
CA ALA A 126 13.44 4.61 9.61
C ALA A 126 14.62 4.05 10.41
N THR A 127 15.24 3.00 9.91
CA THR A 127 16.46 2.41 10.44
C THR A 127 17.20 1.65 9.34
N ARG A 128 18.44 1.28 9.62
CA ARG A 128 19.34 0.61 8.70
C ARG A 128 20.18 -0.46 9.39
N SER A 129 20.45 -1.54 8.67
CA SER A 129 21.49 -2.52 8.97
C SER A 129 22.62 -2.40 7.96
N ILE A 130 23.87 -2.53 8.39
CA ILE A 130 25.08 -2.56 7.56
C ILE A 130 25.84 -3.88 7.70
N ASP A 131 25.32 -4.81 8.47
CA ASP A 131 25.95 -6.09 8.84
C ASP A 131 25.15 -7.30 8.34
N GLY A 132 24.39 -7.11 7.24
CA GLY A 132 23.57 -8.18 6.66
C GLY A 132 22.38 -8.56 7.56
N GLY A 133 21.74 -7.59 8.20
CA GLY A 133 20.53 -7.79 9.00
C GLY A 133 20.76 -8.37 10.38
N GLN A 134 22.03 -8.49 10.86
CA GLN A 134 22.34 -9.02 12.20
C GLN A 134 22.00 -8.01 13.30
N SER A 135 22.13 -6.71 13.01
CA SER A 135 21.70 -5.64 13.89
C SER A 135 21.16 -4.44 13.10
N PHE A 136 20.41 -3.58 13.77
CA PHE A 136 19.87 -2.36 13.20
C PHE A 136 20.27 -1.14 14.06
N ALA A 137 20.52 -0.02 13.37
CA ALA A 137 20.78 1.26 14.01
C ALA A 137 19.57 1.72 14.84
N GLU A 138 19.76 2.73 15.66
CA GLU A 138 18.66 3.38 16.37
C GLU A 138 17.59 3.89 15.41
N LEU A 139 16.31 3.75 15.81
CA LEU A 139 15.19 4.26 15.06
C LEU A 139 15.25 5.79 15.00
N GLN A 140 15.12 6.34 13.80
CA GLN A 140 15.09 7.78 13.58
C GLN A 140 13.78 8.18 12.90
N PRO A 141 13.15 9.29 13.29
CA PRO A 141 12.07 9.87 12.49
C PRO A 141 12.59 10.20 11.08
N ILE A 142 11.80 9.86 10.05
CA ILE A 142 12.16 10.17 8.65
C ILE A 142 12.15 11.68 8.36
N THR A 143 11.53 12.45 9.21
CA THR A 143 11.47 13.92 9.18
C THR A 143 11.43 14.47 10.60
N ALA A 144 12.00 15.67 10.80
CA ALA A 144 11.95 16.39 12.07
C ALA A 144 10.57 16.99 12.39
N ASP A 145 9.63 17.01 11.43
CA ASP A 145 8.28 17.52 11.64
C ASP A 145 7.48 16.62 12.58
N ASN A 146 6.66 17.23 13.43
CA ASN A 146 5.90 16.54 14.47
C ASN A 146 4.43 16.29 14.11
N GLU A 147 3.98 16.67 12.92
CA GLU A 147 2.62 16.35 12.49
C GLU A 147 2.48 14.89 12.07
N SER A 148 1.27 14.47 11.71
CA SER A 148 1.00 13.05 11.42
C SER A 148 1.59 12.62 10.07
N GLN A 149 2.52 11.65 10.09
CA GLN A 149 3.09 11.00 8.91
C GLN A 149 2.69 9.51 8.88
N ARG A 150 2.26 9.01 7.72
CA ARG A 150 1.83 7.61 7.54
C ARG A 150 2.11 7.09 6.13
N PHE A 151 1.99 5.79 5.94
CA PHE A 151 2.01 5.10 4.64
C PHE A 151 3.29 5.36 3.83
N ALA A 152 4.44 5.29 4.49
CA ALA A 152 5.71 5.40 3.79
C ALA A 152 5.86 4.29 2.73
N ALA A 153 6.44 4.67 1.59
CA ALA A 153 6.98 3.77 0.59
C ALA A 153 8.49 4.01 0.49
N LEU A 154 9.27 2.95 0.41
CA LEU A 154 10.71 2.99 0.14
C LEU A 154 11.01 2.41 -1.23
N GLY A 155 11.95 3.00 -1.94
CA GLY A 155 12.52 2.47 -3.17
C GLY A 155 14.03 2.57 -3.14
N LEU A 156 14.71 1.53 -3.64
CA LEU A 156 16.16 1.49 -3.80
C LEU A 156 16.49 1.82 -5.24
N ASP A 157 17.30 2.83 -5.44
CA ASP A 157 17.81 3.19 -6.76
C ASP A 157 19.02 2.32 -7.17
N ALA A 158 19.36 2.36 -8.43
CA ALA A 158 20.46 1.59 -9.00
C ALA A 158 21.84 1.95 -8.41
N ASP A 159 22.02 3.18 -7.93
CA ASP A 159 23.23 3.68 -7.28
C ASP A 159 23.31 3.37 -5.77
N GLY A 160 22.28 2.72 -5.21
CA GLY A 160 22.17 2.41 -3.78
C GLY A 160 21.54 3.52 -2.94
N SER A 161 21.14 4.64 -3.52
CA SER A 161 20.36 5.63 -2.80
C SER A 161 18.93 5.14 -2.53
N VAL A 162 18.37 5.57 -1.39
CA VAL A 162 17.00 5.22 -0.99
C VAL A 162 16.11 6.42 -1.17
N PHE A 163 15.06 6.27 -1.97
CA PHE A 163 14.00 7.26 -2.08
C PHE A 163 12.84 6.86 -1.16
N ALA A 164 12.30 7.83 -0.43
CA ALA A 164 11.16 7.65 0.46
C ALA A 164 10.06 8.65 0.12
N ALA A 165 8.81 8.19 0.11
CA ALA A 165 7.63 9.05 0.00
C ALA A 165 6.62 8.65 1.07
N TRP A 166 5.86 9.61 1.61
CA TRP A 166 4.85 9.36 2.64
C TRP A 166 3.73 10.38 2.60
N ILE A 167 2.63 10.08 3.29
CA ILE A 167 1.51 10.98 3.51
C ILE A 167 1.75 11.77 4.80
N ASP A 168 1.63 13.10 4.74
CA ASP A 168 1.99 14.02 5.82
C ASP A 168 0.91 15.11 6.00
N LYS A 169 0.54 15.38 7.24
CA LYS A 169 -0.52 16.34 7.57
C LYS A 169 0.01 17.71 7.99
N ARG A 170 1.31 17.99 7.90
CA ARG A 170 1.91 19.25 8.39
C ARG A 170 1.29 20.50 7.80
N ASN A 171 0.87 20.48 6.54
CA ASN A 171 0.25 21.63 5.89
C ASN A 171 -1.20 21.89 6.34
N ARG A 172 -1.83 20.92 7.00
CA ARG A 172 -3.22 21.04 7.48
C ARG A 172 -3.36 22.07 8.61
N VAL A 173 -2.43 22.08 9.56
CA VAL A 173 -2.50 22.94 10.73
C VAL A 173 -2.39 24.42 10.34
N PRO A 174 -1.38 24.86 9.56
CA PRO A 174 -1.31 26.25 9.07
C PRO A 174 -2.55 26.67 8.27
N ALA A 175 -3.03 25.80 7.38
CA ALA A 175 -4.21 26.11 6.57
C ALA A 175 -5.46 26.33 7.43
N GLN A 176 -5.66 25.53 8.47
CA GLN A 176 -6.76 25.70 9.43
C GLN A 176 -6.65 27.00 10.23
N GLN A 177 -5.43 27.37 10.65
CA GLN A 177 -5.18 28.64 11.35
C GLN A 177 -5.47 29.85 10.47
N GLU A 178 -5.26 29.73 9.16
CA GLU A 178 -5.60 30.77 8.17
C GLU A 178 -7.10 30.73 7.75
N GLY A 179 -7.90 29.86 8.35
CA GLY A 179 -9.31 29.66 8.00
C GLY A 179 -9.55 29.05 6.64
N LYS A 180 -8.51 28.45 6.05
CA LYS A 180 -8.59 27.73 4.78
C LYS A 180 -9.11 26.31 4.98
N LYS A 181 -9.97 25.85 4.06
CA LYS A 181 -10.36 24.45 4.00
C LYS A 181 -9.19 23.65 3.43
N TYR A 182 -8.65 22.70 4.22
CA TYR A 182 -7.62 21.76 3.80
C TYR A 182 -8.22 20.36 3.76
N GLU A 183 -8.30 19.75 2.59
CA GLU A 183 -8.84 18.41 2.38
C GLU A 183 -7.70 17.43 2.15
N GLY A 184 -7.60 16.39 2.99
CA GLY A 184 -6.57 15.37 2.86
C GLY A 184 -5.25 15.71 3.55
N ALA A 185 -4.15 15.45 2.87
CA ALA A 185 -2.78 15.61 3.35
C ALA A 185 -1.84 15.96 2.19
N GLY A 186 -0.57 16.23 2.49
CA GLY A 186 0.49 16.38 1.49
C GLY A 186 1.15 15.03 1.18
N LEU A 187 1.59 14.83 -0.05
CA LEU A 187 2.57 13.84 -0.43
C LEU A 187 3.94 14.46 -0.23
N PHE A 188 4.69 13.96 0.75
CA PHE A 188 6.05 14.38 1.04
C PHE A 188 7.04 13.30 0.61
N PHE A 189 8.27 13.72 0.35
CA PHE A 189 9.35 12.83 -0.06
C PHE A 189 10.70 13.29 0.48
N SER A 190 11.64 12.37 0.50
CA SER A 190 13.05 12.60 0.77
C SER A 190 13.89 11.50 0.13
N SER A 191 15.20 11.71 0.07
CA SER A 191 16.17 10.71 -0.37
C SER A 191 17.35 10.62 0.59
N SER A 192 17.95 9.42 0.63
CA SER A 192 19.17 9.12 1.37
C SER A 192 20.22 8.60 0.39
N LYS A 193 21.42 9.15 0.44
CA LYS A 193 22.56 8.72 -0.42
C LYS A 193 23.45 7.67 0.26
N ASP A 194 23.13 7.30 1.48
CA ASP A 194 23.91 6.41 2.32
C ASP A 194 23.09 5.18 2.77
N GLY A 195 22.20 4.71 1.88
CA GLY A 195 21.42 3.50 2.07
C GLY A 195 20.37 3.61 3.19
N GLY A 196 19.80 4.79 3.42
CA GLY A 196 18.75 5.01 4.41
C GLY A 196 19.27 5.38 5.80
N ALA A 197 20.56 5.72 5.98
CA ALA A 197 21.08 6.15 7.27
C ALA A 197 20.65 7.57 7.62
N VAL A 198 20.72 8.49 6.65
CA VAL A 198 20.30 9.88 6.83
C VAL A 198 19.44 10.29 5.62
N TYR A 199 18.26 10.79 5.89
CA TYR A 199 17.37 11.35 4.86
C TYR A 199 17.58 12.87 4.76
N ALA A 200 17.59 13.39 3.54
CA ALA A 200 17.61 14.83 3.29
C ALA A 200 16.35 15.52 3.88
N GLU A 201 16.33 16.85 3.87
CA GLU A 201 15.14 17.58 4.28
C GLU A 201 13.90 17.16 3.49
N ALA A 202 12.81 16.90 4.20
CA ALA A 202 11.54 16.50 3.61
C ALA A 202 10.92 17.62 2.77
N ARG A 203 10.48 17.28 1.56
CA ARG A 203 9.92 18.23 0.59
C ARG A 203 8.51 17.82 0.19
N LEU A 204 7.67 18.83 -0.06
CA LEU A 204 6.32 18.62 -0.59
C LEU A 204 6.38 18.29 -2.08
N ALA A 205 5.78 17.18 -2.48
CA ALA A 205 5.60 16.81 -3.89
C ALA A 205 4.22 17.26 -4.41
N SER A 206 3.17 17.05 -3.62
CA SER A 206 1.80 17.43 -3.96
C SER A 206 0.97 17.65 -2.71
N ASP A 207 0.16 18.70 -2.68
CA ASP A 207 -0.93 18.83 -1.72
C ASP A 207 -2.18 18.08 -2.21
N ASN A 208 -3.22 18.05 -1.37
CA ASN A 208 -4.50 17.40 -1.69
C ASN A 208 -4.42 15.91 -1.97
N THR A 209 -3.57 15.18 -1.24
CA THR A 209 -3.47 13.73 -1.29
C THR A 209 -4.43 13.09 -0.29
N CYS A 210 -5.04 11.96 -0.66
CA CYS A 210 -5.88 11.19 0.26
C CYS A 210 -5.04 10.66 1.42
N GLU A 211 -5.46 10.96 2.65
CA GLU A 211 -4.68 10.75 3.89
C GLU A 211 -4.59 9.29 4.39
N CYS A 212 -5.15 8.32 3.67
CA CYS A 212 -5.39 6.98 4.23
C CYS A 212 -5.05 5.81 3.31
N CYS A 213 -4.36 6.05 2.20
CA CYS A 213 -4.05 5.02 1.23
C CYS A 213 -2.54 4.83 1.10
N ARG A 214 -2.09 3.57 0.94
CA ARG A 214 -0.69 3.29 0.61
C ARG A 214 -0.30 3.95 -0.71
N LEU A 215 0.99 4.18 -0.87
CA LEU A 215 1.62 4.63 -2.10
C LEU A 215 2.16 3.43 -2.88
N GLY A 216 2.20 3.53 -4.21
CA GLY A 216 3.05 2.69 -5.05
C GLY A 216 4.28 3.49 -5.46
N LEU A 217 5.46 2.87 -5.41
CA LEU A 217 6.74 3.48 -5.77
C LEU A 217 7.53 2.55 -6.68
N ALA A 218 8.05 3.08 -7.76
CA ALA A 218 8.95 2.41 -8.69
C ALA A 218 9.94 3.44 -9.28
N PHE A 219 10.88 2.99 -10.10
CA PHE A 219 11.79 3.86 -10.82
C PHE A 219 11.61 3.68 -12.34
N ALA A 220 11.50 4.79 -13.07
CA ALA A 220 11.47 4.80 -14.55
C ALA A 220 12.88 4.64 -15.16
N GLY A 221 13.89 4.71 -14.34
CA GLY A 221 15.30 4.58 -14.62
C GLY A 221 16.10 5.09 -13.44
N PRO A 222 17.44 4.96 -13.45
CA PRO A 222 18.29 5.48 -12.37
C PRO A 222 18.02 6.96 -12.11
N GLY A 223 17.75 7.33 -10.86
CA GLY A 223 17.46 8.70 -10.47
C GLY A 223 16.05 9.21 -10.80
N HIS A 224 15.15 8.39 -11.34
CA HIS A 224 13.81 8.82 -11.75
C HIS A 224 12.71 8.08 -10.98
N PRO A 225 12.44 8.45 -9.71
CA PRO A 225 11.35 7.87 -8.95
C PRO A 225 9.99 8.18 -9.58
N VAL A 226 9.06 7.24 -9.44
CA VAL A 226 7.66 7.39 -9.85
C VAL A 226 6.78 6.97 -8.69
N VAL A 227 5.85 7.83 -8.29
CA VAL A 227 4.90 7.57 -7.21
C VAL A 227 3.48 7.55 -7.76
N VAL A 228 2.74 6.50 -7.45
CA VAL A 228 1.30 6.46 -7.67
C VAL A 228 0.58 6.55 -6.32
N PHE A 229 -0.44 7.41 -6.26
CA PHE A 229 -1.15 7.74 -5.04
C PHE A 229 -2.60 8.11 -5.36
N ARG A 230 -3.43 8.22 -4.32
CA ARG A 230 -4.79 8.75 -4.49
C ARG A 230 -4.77 10.25 -4.25
N ASN A 231 -5.07 11.03 -5.27
CA ASN A 231 -5.16 12.49 -5.20
C ASN A 231 -6.60 12.95 -4.96
N ILE A 232 -6.77 14.14 -4.42
CA ILE A 232 -8.06 14.83 -4.29
C ILE A 232 -8.09 15.93 -5.35
N PHE A 233 -8.86 15.71 -6.39
CA PHE A 233 -9.08 16.65 -7.47
C PHE A 233 -10.28 17.58 -7.14
N ASP A 234 -10.50 18.57 -8.01
CA ASP A 234 -11.62 19.52 -7.86
C ASP A 234 -12.96 18.82 -7.63
N GLY A 235 -13.78 19.41 -6.79
CA GLY A 235 -15.06 18.82 -6.38
C GLY A 235 -14.95 17.65 -5.40
N GLY A 236 -13.77 17.43 -4.77
CA GLY A 236 -13.55 16.36 -3.80
C GLY A 236 -13.45 14.96 -4.43
N VAL A 237 -13.11 14.89 -5.72
CA VAL A 237 -12.90 13.63 -6.45
C VAL A 237 -11.58 13.00 -6.03
N ARG A 238 -11.62 11.75 -5.55
CA ARG A 238 -10.46 11.01 -5.02
C ARG A 238 -10.02 9.89 -5.96
N ASP A 239 -9.48 10.27 -7.10
CA ASP A 239 -8.97 9.34 -8.10
C ASP A 239 -7.46 9.11 -7.97
N HIS A 240 -6.97 8.03 -8.57
CA HIS A 240 -5.55 7.73 -8.55
C HIS A 240 -4.80 8.61 -9.53
N ALA A 241 -3.61 9.04 -9.09
CA ALA A 241 -2.69 9.87 -9.86
C ALA A 241 -1.29 9.26 -9.84
N VAL A 242 -0.52 9.57 -10.86
CA VAL A 242 0.91 9.27 -10.97
C VAL A 242 1.70 10.56 -11.03
N MET A 243 2.90 10.54 -10.47
CA MET A 243 3.91 11.59 -10.56
C MET A 243 5.25 10.95 -10.87
N THR A 244 5.87 11.38 -11.95
CA THR A 244 7.23 11.01 -12.33
C THR A 244 8.17 12.13 -11.93
N PHE A 245 9.22 11.82 -11.20
CA PHE A 245 10.23 12.77 -10.77
C PHE A 245 11.31 12.89 -11.86
N ALA A 246 11.72 14.12 -12.17
CA ALA A 246 12.82 14.37 -13.10
C ALA A 246 14.17 13.95 -12.53
N ASP A 247 14.31 14.03 -11.21
CA ASP A 247 15.41 13.53 -10.39
C ASP A 247 14.88 13.34 -8.94
N PRO A 248 15.64 12.74 -7.99
CA PRO A 248 15.15 12.48 -6.62
C PRO A 248 14.78 13.75 -5.81
N ALA A 249 14.97 14.94 -6.36
CA ALA A 249 14.63 16.21 -5.73
C ALA A 249 13.56 17.02 -6.50
N THR A 250 13.20 16.64 -7.72
CA THR A 250 12.34 17.43 -8.60
C THR A 250 11.08 16.67 -8.97
N PRO A 251 9.96 16.87 -8.19
CA PRO A 251 8.68 16.27 -8.51
C PRO A 251 8.11 16.83 -9.82
N GLY A 252 7.48 15.98 -10.61
CA GLY A 252 6.78 16.36 -11.82
C GLY A 252 5.32 16.74 -11.59
N GLU A 253 4.54 16.75 -12.65
CA GLU A 253 3.13 17.05 -12.60
C GLU A 253 2.31 15.88 -12.04
N VAL A 254 1.21 16.21 -11.34
CA VAL A 254 0.18 15.23 -10.94
C VAL A 254 -0.65 14.88 -12.15
N ARG A 255 -0.61 13.64 -12.62
CA ARG A 255 -1.38 13.16 -13.76
C ARG A 255 -2.36 12.08 -13.33
N ARG A 256 -3.63 12.23 -13.73
CA ARG A 256 -4.68 11.29 -13.37
C ARG A 256 -4.52 9.98 -14.16
N VAL A 257 -4.53 8.84 -13.46
CA VAL A 257 -4.46 7.51 -14.08
C VAL A 257 -5.77 7.18 -14.81
N SER A 258 -6.90 7.54 -14.21
CA SER A 258 -8.22 7.27 -14.76
C SER A 258 -9.26 8.23 -14.18
N ASN A 259 -10.25 8.62 -14.98
CA ASN A 259 -11.40 9.42 -14.56
C ASN A 259 -12.48 8.49 -14.00
N ASP A 260 -12.33 8.12 -12.73
CA ASP A 260 -13.29 7.25 -12.02
C ASP A 260 -14.39 8.05 -11.35
N ASP A 261 -14.13 9.33 -11.07
CA ASP A 261 -15.01 10.29 -10.41
C ASP A 261 -15.53 9.78 -9.05
N TRP A 262 -14.61 9.26 -8.24
CA TRP A 262 -14.95 8.75 -6.92
C TRP A 262 -15.00 9.87 -5.88
N GLN A 263 -16.20 10.33 -5.58
CA GLN A 263 -16.47 11.28 -4.50
C GLN A 263 -16.75 10.53 -3.21
N ILE A 264 -15.89 10.71 -2.21
CA ILE A 264 -16.01 10.09 -0.90
C ILE A 264 -15.41 11.00 0.17
N SER A 265 -16.11 11.17 1.29
CA SER A 265 -15.63 11.89 2.48
C SER A 265 -15.16 10.95 3.60
N ALA A 266 -14.71 9.76 3.27
CA ALA A 266 -14.22 8.73 4.18
C ALA A 266 -12.85 8.20 3.75
N CYS A 267 -12.25 7.36 4.58
CA CYS A 267 -10.96 6.72 4.34
C CYS A 267 -11.14 5.31 3.75
N PRO A 268 -11.02 5.12 2.43
CA PRO A 268 -11.30 3.83 1.81
C PRO A 268 -10.21 2.78 2.05
N HIS A 269 -8.99 3.17 2.40
CA HIS A 269 -7.84 2.28 2.59
C HIS A 269 -7.60 1.29 1.43
N HIS A 270 -7.73 1.77 0.21
CA HIS A 270 -7.46 1.02 -1.01
C HIS A 270 -6.42 1.76 -1.85
N GLY A 271 -5.16 1.67 -1.45
CA GLY A 271 -4.05 2.25 -2.19
C GLY A 271 -3.75 1.47 -3.47
N PRO A 272 -3.12 2.15 -4.46
CA PRO A 272 -2.74 1.57 -5.74
C PRO A 272 -1.50 0.69 -5.64
N SER A 273 -1.20 0.00 -6.75
CA SER A 273 0.08 -0.66 -7.01
C SER A 273 0.66 -0.16 -8.32
N LEU A 274 1.97 0.02 -8.36
CA LEU A 274 2.75 0.45 -9.53
C LEU A 274 3.90 -0.51 -9.76
N SER A 275 4.13 -0.84 -11.02
CA SER A 275 5.38 -1.44 -11.48
C SER A 275 5.76 -0.84 -12.82
N ILE A 276 7.05 -0.72 -13.11
CA ILE A 276 7.56 -0.21 -14.38
C ILE A 276 8.40 -1.31 -15.02
N SER A 277 8.10 -1.63 -16.26
CA SER A 277 8.83 -2.66 -16.99
C SER A 277 10.20 -2.17 -17.44
N PRO A 278 11.14 -3.07 -17.77
CA PRO A 278 12.41 -2.68 -18.38
C PRO A 278 12.26 -1.91 -19.70
N ALA A 279 11.15 -2.06 -20.40
CA ALA A 279 10.82 -1.29 -21.60
C ALA A 279 10.22 0.10 -21.29
N GLY A 280 10.08 0.48 -20.01
CA GLY A 280 9.57 1.78 -19.58
C GLY A 280 8.04 1.87 -19.52
N ALA A 281 7.30 0.78 -19.69
CA ALA A 281 5.86 0.79 -19.53
C ALA A 281 5.47 0.84 -18.04
N TYR A 282 4.56 1.75 -17.69
CA TYR A 282 3.98 1.86 -16.36
C TYR A 282 2.75 0.96 -16.27
N HIS A 283 2.70 0.12 -15.27
CA HIS A 283 1.59 -0.77 -14.95
C HIS A 283 0.97 -0.33 -13.63
N VAL A 284 -0.30 0.06 -13.64
CA VAL A 284 -1.01 0.55 -12.46
C VAL A 284 -2.24 -0.31 -12.23
N ALA A 285 -2.41 -0.79 -10.99
CA ALA A 285 -3.61 -1.50 -10.57
C ALA A 285 -4.21 -0.81 -9.33
N TRP A 286 -5.54 -0.63 -9.32
CA TRP A 286 -6.20 0.11 -8.25
C TRP A 286 -7.64 -0.36 -8.01
N TYR A 287 -8.20 0.10 -6.90
CA TYR A 287 -9.62 -0.02 -6.57
C TYR A 287 -10.32 1.34 -6.64
N THR A 288 -11.50 1.36 -7.20
CA THR A 288 -12.37 2.52 -7.21
C THR A 288 -13.82 2.14 -6.90
N ASN A 289 -14.61 3.08 -6.37
CA ASN A 289 -16.06 3.00 -6.25
C ASN A 289 -16.68 4.31 -6.77
N GLY A 290 -16.15 4.79 -7.87
CA GLY A 290 -16.57 6.03 -8.53
C GLY A 290 -17.87 5.88 -9.30
N LYS A 291 -18.38 7.00 -9.82
CA LYS A 291 -19.57 7.01 -10.67
C LYS A 291 -19.31 6.36 -12.01
N GLY A 292 -18.10 6.52 -12.55
CA GLY A 292 -17.72 5.99 -13.86
C GLY A 292 -17.49 4.48 -13.84
N ARG A 293 -16.97 3.94 -12.73
CA ARG A 293 -16.69 2.50 -12.58
C ARG A 293 -16.51 2.09 -11.13
N LYS A 294 -16.72 0.78 -10.85
CA LYS A 294 -16.64 0.20 -9.52
C LYS A 294 -15.89 -1.12 -9.54
N GLY A 295 -14.99 -1.33 -8.58
CA GLY A 295 -14.19 -2.56 -8.44
C GLY A 295 -12.71 -2.33 -8.64
N LEU A 296 -12.00 -3.38 -9.05
CA LEU A 296 -10.58 -3.33 -9.35
C LEU A 296 -10.37 -3.07 -10.84
N PHE A 297 -9.34 -2.29 -11.13
CA PHE A 297 -8.97 -1.96 -12.50
C PHE A 297 -7.45 -1.98 -12.66
N TYR A 298 -7.03 -2.18 -13.89
CA TYR A 298 -5.67 -2.07 -14.36
C TYR A 298 -5.61 -1.17 -15.59
N ALA A 299 -4.58 -0.35 -15.69
CA ALA A 299 -4.22 0.38 -16.89
C ALA A 299 -2.70 0.46 -17.03
N ARG A 300 -2.23 0.71 -18.24
CA ARG A 300 -0.81 0.88 -18.55
C ARG A 300 -0.56 2.19 -19.29
N SER A 301 0.65 2.71 -19.14
CA SER A 301 1.16 3.86 -19.90
C SER A 301 2.46 3.48 -20.60
N GLN A 302 2.66 4.00 -21.82
CA GLN A 302 3.89 3.82 -22.59
C GLN A 302 4.61 5.17 -22.84
N ASP A 303 4.18 6.23 -22.18
CA ASP A 303 4.64 7.58 -22.36
C ASP A 303 4.93 8.27 -21.01
N GLU A 304 5.50 7.53 -20.05
CA GLU A 304 5.90 8.03 -18.72
C GLU A 304 4.72 8.57 -17.90
N GLY A 305 3.54 7.93 -18.03
CA GLY A 305 2.35 8.31 -17.30
C GLY A 305 1.63 9.56 -17.83
N ARG A 306 1.95 10.02 -19.05
CA ARG A 306 1.23 11.13 -19.69
C ARG A 306 -0.17 10.73 -20.10
N THR A 307 -0.30 9.51 -20.65
CA THR A 307 -1.60 8.90 -20.97
C THR A 307 -1.65 7.45 -20.51
N PHE A 308 -2.85 6.96 -20.25
CA PHE A 308 -3.08 5.58 -19.87
C PHE A 308 -4.07 4.91 -20.83
N SER A 309 -3.93 3.60 -21.01
CA SER A 309 -4.88 2.77 -21.71
C SER A 309 -6.25 2.82 -21.03
N ASP A 310 -7.29 2.43 -21.75
CA ASP A 310 -8.59 2.17 -21.13
C ASP A 310 -8.46 1.16 -19.99
N PRO A 311 -9.08 1.42 -18.82
CA PRO A 311 -9.02 0.54 -17.69
C PRO A 311 -9.65 -0.83 -17.93
N ILE A 312 -8.90 -1.89 -17.67
CA ILE A 312 -9.35 -3.28 -17.74
C ILE A 312 -9.89 -3.68 -16.36
N PRO A 313 -11.15 -4.15 -16.24
CA PRO A 313 -11.70 -4.62 -14.96
C PRO A 313 -11.06 -5.93 -14.54
N LEU A 314 -10.87 -6.09 -13.21
CA LEU A 314 -10.26 -7.25 -12.58
C LEU A 314 -11.20 -7.87 -11.56
N GLY A 315 -11.17 -9.19 -11.49
CA GLY A 315 -11.92 -9.93 -10.50
C GLY A 315 -13.42 -10.00 -10.77
N ARG A 316 -14.09 -10.75 -9.94
CA ARG A 316 -15.52 -10.96 -10.02
C ARG A 316 -16.25 -10.02 -9.07
N ALA A 317 -17.16 -9.18 -9.60
CA ALA A 317 -17.90 -8.18 -8.80
C ALA A 317 -18.72 -8.81 -7.66
N ASP A 318 -19.21 -10.04 -7.83
CA ASP A 318 -19.95 -10.80 -6.83
C ASP A 318 -19.07 -11.40 -5.72
N ARG A 319 -17.73 -11.27 -5.82
CA ARG A 319 -16.74 -11.80 -4.86
C ARG A 319 -15.90 -10.75 -4.17
N ASN A 320 -16.37 -9.51 -4.11
CA ASN A 320 -15.70 -8.40 -3.43
C ASN A 320 -14.19 -8.31 -3.76
N PRO A 321 -13.79 -8.16 -5.03
CA PRO A 321 -12.39 -8.11 -5.40
C PRO A 321 -11.69 -6.90 -4.75
N THR A 322 -10.50 -7.13 -4.18
CA THR A 322 -9.77 -6.12 -3.40
C THR A 322 -8.26 -6.35 -3.46
N ARG A 323 -7.48 -5.35 -3.08
CA ARG A 323 -6.02 -5.43 -2.88
C ARG A 323 -5.26 -5.88 -4.13
N PRO A 324 -5.40 -5.20 -5.26
CA PRO A 324 -4.63 -5.54 -6.44
C PRO A 324 -3.14 -5.23 -6.22
N TYR A 325 -2.29 -6.06 -6.78
CA TYR A 325 -0.85 -5.83 -6.83
C TYR A 325 -0.32 -6.27 -8.18
N VAL A 326 0.48 -5.41 -8.83
CA VAL A 326 1.11 -5.67 -10.13
C VAL A 326 2.63 -5.59 -9.98
N LEU A 327 3.33 -6.50 -10.62
CA LEU A 327 4.79 -6.52 -10.69
C LEU A 327 5.22 -6.97 -12.08
N THR A 328 6.14 -6.22 -12.66
CA THR A 328 6.89 -6.63 -13.86
C THR A 328 8.09 -7.45 -13.45
N GLY A 329 8.28 -8.56 -14.10
CA GLY A 329 9.37 -9.49 -13.88
C GLY A 329 10.08 -9.86 -15.18
N PRO A 330 11.01 -10.83 -15.13
CA PRO A 330 11.83 -11.21 -16.29
C PRO A 330 11.02 -11.79 -17.46
N HIS A 331 9.82 -12.32 -17.18
CA HIS A 331 8.96 -12.97 -18.18
C HIS A 331 7.70 -12.16 -18.51
N GLY A 332 7.67 -10.87 -18.16
CA GLY A 332 6.53 -9.99 -18.38
C GLY A 332 5.92 -9.46 -17.08
N ALA A 333 4.64 -9.16 -17.08
CA ALA A 333 3.94 -8.66 -15.91
C ALA A 333 3.07 -9.75 -15.26
N ALA A 334 3.03 -9.74 -13.93
CA ALA A 334 2.08 -10.53 -13.15
C ALA A 334 1.21 -9.60 -12.31
N MET A 335 -0.03 -10.02 -12.07
CA MET A 335 -0.97 -9.30 -11.25
C MET A 335 -1.73 -10.27 -10.34
N VAL A 336 -1.92 -9.88 -9.08
CA VAL A 336 -2.69 -10.64 -8.11
C VAL A 336 -3.71 -9.77 -7.40
N TRP A 337 -4.79 -10.37 -6.91
CA TRP A 337 -5.80 -9.73 -6.09
C TRP A 337 -6.50 -10.74 -5.18
N LYS A 338 -7.18 -10.24 -4.15
CA LYS A 338 -8.03 -11.06 -3.27
C LYS A 338 -9.49 -11.00 -3.73
N GLU A 339 -10.19 -12.13 -3.56
CA GLU A 339 -11.64 -12.23 -3.64
C GLU A 339 -12.18 -12.98 -2.42
N PHE A 340 -13.37 -12.63 -1.97
CA PHE A 340 -14.07 -13.29 -0.87
C PHE A 340 -15.46 -13.71 -1.33
N ASP A 341 -15.80 -14.99 -1.18
CA ASP A 341 -17.08 -15.55 -1.64
C ASP A 341 -18.12 -15.77 -0.53
N GLY A 342 -17.85 -15.27 0.68
CA GLY A 342 -18.67 -15.44 1.85
C GLY A 342 -18.13 -16.49 2.84
N GLU A 343 -17.27 -17.41 2.38
CA GLU A 343 -16.67 -18.46 3.19
C GLU A 343 -15.15 -18.40 3.20
N LYS A 344 -14.55 -18.21 2.05
CA LYS A 344 -13.07 -18.21 1.90
C LYS A 344 -12.58 -17.02 1.11
N THR A 345 -11.36 -16.61 1.43
CA THR A 345 -10.57 -15.67 0.65
C THR A 345 -9.73 -16.45 -0.35
N SER A 346 -9.79 -16.05 -1.62
CA SER A 346 -8.95 -16.55 -2.71
C SER A 346 -7.97 -15.47 -3.16
N VAL A 347 -6.75 -15.85 -3.50
CA VAL A 347 -5.82 -15.01 -4.27
C VAL A 347 -5.81 -15.51 -5.70
N ASN A 348 -6.22 -14.64 -6.61
CA ASN A 348 -6.21 -14.90 -8.04
C ASN A 348 -5.03 -14.18 -8.70
N ALA A 349 -4.51 -14.76 -9.79
CA ALA A 349 -3.41 -14.21 -10.56
C ALA A 349 -3.70 -14.22 -12.05
N MET A 350 -3.07 -13.29 -12.76
CA MET A 350 -2.97 -13.21 -14.23
C MET A 350 -1.55 -12.84 -14.62
N THR A 351 -1.12 -13.27 -15.81
CA THR A 351 0.17 -12.92 -16.42
C THR A 351 0.00 -12.28 -17.78
N SER A 352 0.96 -11.46 -18.17
CA SER A 352 1.04 -10.80 -19.47
C SER A 352 2.47 -10.87 -20.00
N HIS A 353 2.64 -11.22 -21.27
CA HIS A 353 3.94 -11.30 -21.96
C HIS A 353 4.12 -10.22 -23.04
N ASP A 354 3.20 -9.27 -23.11
CA ASP A 354 3.13 -8.24 -24.16
C ASP A 354 2.99 -6.82 -23.60
N GLU A 355 3.67 -6.57 -22.46
CA GLU A 355 3.63 -5.27 -21.76
C GLU A 355 2.21 -4.89 -21.32
N GLY A 356 1.41 -5.85 -20.86
CA GLY A 356 0.07 -5.62 -20.34
C GLY A 356 -0.99 -5.30 -21.39
N LYS A 357 -0.73 -5.59 -22.68
CA LYS A 357 -1.73 -5.43 -23.75
C LYS A 357 -2.82 -6.49 -23.65
N SER A 358 -2.39 -7.73 -23.37
CA SER A 358 -3.26 -8.85 -23.09
C SER A 358 -2.87 -9.56 -21.81
N TRP A 359 -3.82 -10.26 -21.21
CA TRP A 359 -3.65 -10.99 -19.96
C TRP A 359 -4.21 -12.40 -20.09
N SER A 360 -3.58 -13.34 -19.41
CA SER A 360 -4.09 -14.71 -19.28
C SER A 360 -5.47 -14.72 -18.58
N THR A 361 -6.17 -15.84 -18.70
CA THR A 361 -7.33 -16.08 -17.82
C THR A 361 -6.91 -16.11 -16.36
N PRO A 362 -7.72 -15.55 -15.43
CA PRO A 362 -7.43 -15.62 -14.01
C PRO A 362 -7.35 -17.06 -13.50
N VAL A 363 -6.33 -17.34 -12.68
CA VAL A 363 -6.19 -18.61 -11.97
C VAL A 363 -6.13 -18.36 -10.47
N THR A 364 -6.76 -19.22 -9.67
CA THR A 364 -6.65 -19.17 -8.21
C THR A 364 -5.34 -19.81 -7.78
N ILE A 365 -4.45 -19.04 -7.14
CA ILE A 365 -3.12 -19.51 -6.68
C ILE A 365 -3.18 -20.04 -5.26
N ALA A 366 -3.99 -19.40 -4.38
CA ALA A 366 -4.09 -19.77 -2.98
C ALA A 366 -5.46 -19.42 -2.41
N THR A 367 -5.85 -20.13 -1.34
CA THR A 367 -7.08 -19.87 -0.60
C THR A 367 -6.84 -19.98 0.90
N THR A 368 -7.69 -19.34 1.69
CA THR A 368 -7.79 -19.51 3.15
C THR A 368 -9.21 -19.24 3.63
N THR A 369 -9.63 -19.90 4.69
CA THR A 369 -10.88 -19.61 5.42
C THR A 369 -10.65 -18.69 6.62
N ASP A 370 -9.41 -18.30 6.87
CA ASP A 370 -9.00 -17.46 8.00
C ASP A 370 -8.55 -16.06 7.55
N THR A 371 -8.19 -15.24 8.50
CA THR A 371 -7.63 -13.91 8.24
C THR A 371 -6.32 -13.99 7.44
N SER A 372 -6.12 -13.02 6.58
CA SER A 372 -4.93 -12.97 5.71
C SER A 372 -4.47 -11.54 5.45
N ASP A 373 -3.18 -11.38 5.26
CA ASP A 373 -2.59 -10.14 4.78
C ASP A 373 -2.95 -9.86 3.30
N HIS A 374 -2.49 -8.73 2.78
CA HIS A 374 -2.58 -8.43 1.36
C HIS A 374 -1.65 -9.36 0.56
N PRO A 375 -2.05 -9.82 -0.62
CA PRO A 375 -1.13 -10.49 -1.52
C PRO A 375 -0.14 -9.48 -2.07
N LEU A 376 1.15 -9.80 -2.02
CA LEU A 376 2.20 -9.04 -2.66
C LEU A 376 2.90 -9.91 -3.68
N LEU A 377 3.47 -9.28 -4.71
CA LEU A 377 4.37 -9.94 -5.64
C LEU A 377 5.81 -9.53 -5.34
N VAL A 378 6.73 -10.45 -5.51
CA VAL A 378 8.17 -10.23 -5.41
C VAL A 378 8.89 -11.07 -6.46
N SER A 379 10.02 -10.59 -6.96
CA SER A 379 10.83 -11.30 -7.96
C SER A 379 12.26 -11.48 -7.47
N ASP A 380 12.84 -12.67 -7.71
CA ASP A 380 14.26 -12.98 -7.52
C ASP A 380 15.13 -12.65 -8.75
N GLY A 381 14.53 -11.98 -9.76
CA GLY A 381 15.16 -11.68 -11.04
C GLY A 381 15.06 -12.83 -12.07
N GLN A 382 14.59 -14.00 -11.67
CA GLN A 382 14.34 -15.15 -12.55
C GLN A 382 12.87 -15.55 -12.57
N LYS A 383 12.20 -15.44 -11.42
CA LYS A 383 10.78 -15.80 -11.24
C LYS A 383 10.05 -14.76 -10.45
N THR A 384 8.75 -14.71 -10.65
CA THR A 384 7.83 -13.90 -9.84
C THR A 384 7.07 -14.82 -8.87
N TYR A 385 6.92 -14.35 -7.63
CA TYR A 385 6.26 -15.10 -6.57
C TYR A 385 5.14 -14.30 -5.93
N LEU A 386 4.08 -14.98 -5.54
CA LEU A 386 3.12 -14.48 -4.56
C LEU A 386 3.74 -14.63 -3.16
N SER A 387 3.83 -13.53 -2.44
CA SER A 387 4.13 -13.49 -1.00
C SER A 387 2.83 -13.28 -0.24
N TRP A 388 2.43 -14.23 0.60
CA TRP A 388 1.16 -14.17 1.30
C TRP A 388 1.22 -14.78 2.69
N MET A 389 0.77 -14.00 3.67
CA MET A 389 0.64 -14.42 5.06
C MET A 389 -0.83 -14.70 5.39
N THR A 390 -1.11 -15.85 5.98
CA THR A 390 -2.43 -16.21 6.51
C THR A 390 -2.29 -16.69 7.94
N LYS A 391 -3.32 -16.55 8.75
CA LYS A 391 -3.31 -17.05 10.11
C LYS A 391 -3.29 -18.59 10.14
N ALA A 392 -4.04 -19.21 9.24
CA ALA A 392 -4.17 -20.67 9.20
C ALA A 392 -2.87 -21.37 8.72
N ASP A 393 -2.24 -20.88 7.64
CA ASP A 393 -1.13 -21.57 6.98
C ASP A 393 0.23 -20.91 7.24
N GLY A 394 0.26 -19.75 7.91
CA GLY A 394 1.47 -18.95 8.05
C GLY A 394 1.88 -18.25 6.75
N TYR A 395 3.17 -17.97 6.64
CA TYR A 395 3.75 -17.32 5.46
C TYR A 395 3.97 -18.33 4.32
N ARG A 396 3.59 -17.94 3.11
CA ARG A 396 3.81 -18.72 1.88
C ARG A 396 4.43 -17.85 0.79
N LEU A 397 5.43 -18.40 0.12
CA LEU A 397 6.02 -17.90 -1.12
C LEU A 397 5.68 -18.88 -2.24
N LEU A 398 4.77 -18.49 -3.14
CA LEU A 398 4.26 -19.38 -4.19
C LEU A 398 4.67 -18.84 -5.57
N PRO A 399 5.28 -19.65 -6.45
CA PRO A 399 5.64 -19.16 -7.78
C PRO A 399 4.39 -18.83 -8.58
N ILE A 400 4.43 -17.71 -9.30
CA ILE A 400 3.48 -17.38 -10.35
C ILE A 400 3.99 -18.07 -11.61
N GLY A 401 3.34 -19.16 -12.01
CA GLY A 401 3.65 -19.88 -13.24
C GLY A 401 2.93 -19.25 -14.42
N ASP A 402 3.50 -19.42 -15.60
CA ASP A 402 2.73 -19.36 -16.84
C ASP A 402 1.76 -20.53 -16.77
N GLY A 403 0.45 -20.21 -16.71
CA GLY A 403 -0.56 -21.26 -16.65
C GLY A 403 -0.35 -22.27 -17.80
N SER A 404 0.13 -23.43 -17.44
CA SER A 404 0.21 -24.60 -18.34
C SER A 404 -1.18 -25.15 -18.59
#